data_ffaab2d8bc9a2363e626249b80abd944
#
_entry.id   ffaab2d8bc9a2363e626249b80abd944
#
_cell.length_a   1.000
_cell.length_b   1.000
_cell.length_c   1.000
_cell.angle_alpha   90.00
_cell.angle_beta   90.00
_cell.angle_gamma   90.00
#
_symmetry.space_group_name_H-M   'P 1'
#
loop_
_entity.id
_entity.type
_entity.pdbx_description
1 polymer ?
#
loop_
_entity_poly.entity_id
_entity_poly.type
_entity_poly.pdbx_seq_one_letter_code
_entity_poly.pdbx_strand_id
1 'polypeptide(L)'
;MSTSDYKDDPGLTGKVAIVAGGGAAGDGIGNGRGAALLLARSGTKVLIVDRDPKLAARTVELITAEGGTAAWHSADLTNEVQCRDTVTSALDRFGRLDFLDNNVGISSRASVVEEDPDTWHRVIQVNLDPIFFLSKYGIPAMIKTAGRGAIVNISSISAIRPRRLTAYTTAKGAIIALTRAMAVDHAPEGIRVNCVAPGPVYTPMVYAGGMTDNARDQRRRASPLGIEGTGWDIGGAVRFLLSDHARYITGQTLVVDGGVSIMSPNRESEEHDRPKA
;
A
#
# COMPACT_ATOMS: atom_id res chain seq x y z
N MET A 1 -27.01 18.93 -8.20
CA MET A 1 -25.75 19.55 -7.80
C MET A 1 -25.44 20.62 -8.83
N SER A 2 -25.30 21.87 -8.41
CA SER A 2 -24.89 22.95 -9.33
C SER A 2 -23.36 22.89 -9.48
N THR A 3 -22.82 23.52 -10.52
CA THR A 3 -21.36 23.62 -10.73
C THR A 3 -20.67 24.35 -9.58
N SER A 4 -21.38 25.20 -8.84
CA SER A 4 -20.89 25.92 -7.65
C SER A 4 -20.74 25.04 -6.40
N ASP A 5 -21.37 23.86 -6.39
CA ASP A 5 -21.35 22.95 -5.22
C ASP A 5 -20.14 22.02 -5.24
N TYR A 6 -19.43 21.90 -6.37
CA TYR A 6 -18.23 21.08 -6.49
C TYR A 6 -17.00 21.89 -6.08
N LYS A 7 -16.33 21.44 -5.03
CA LYS A 7 -15.03 21.98 -4.61
C LYS A 7 -13.95 21.01 -5.06
N ASP A 8 -12.98 21.49 -5.82
CA ASP A 8 -11.78 20.73 -6.20
C ASP A 8 -10.77 20.74 -5.04
N ASP A 9 -11.20 20.13 -3.91
CA ASP A 9 -10.41 19.98 -2.70
C ASP A 9 -10.22 18.47 -2.44
N PRO A 10 -8.99 17.98 -2.33
CA PRO A 10 -8.72 16.58 -2.01
C PRO A 10 -9.18 16.18 -0.59
N GLY A 11 -9.54 17.12 0.26
CA GLY A 11 -10.06 16.86 1.61
C GLY A 11 -9.04 16.22 2.56
N LEU A 12 -7.75 16.44 2.35
CA LEU A 12 -6.65 15.80 3.12
C LEU A 12 -6.11 16.68 4.24
N THR A 13 -6.25 18.00 4.13
CA THR A 13 -5.70 18.95 5.11
C THR A 13 -6.34 18.78 6.49
N GLY A 14 -5.51 18.69 7.52
CA GLY A 14 -5.94 18.53 8.92
C GLY A 14 -6.47 17.14 9.29
N LYS A 15 -6.49 16.21 8.34
CA LYS A 15 -6.84 14.80 8.55
C LYS A 15 -5.71 14.03 9.23
N VAL A 16 -6.02 12.83 9.73
CA VAL A 16 -5.05 11.95 10.39
C VAL A 16 -5.01 10.60 9.69
N ALA A 17 -3.81 10.16 9.33
CA ALA A 17 -3.55 8.85 8.74
C ALA A 17 -2.64 7.99 9.61
N ILE A 18 -2.92 6.70 9.71
CA ILE A 18 -1.95 5.67 10.10
C ILE A 18 -1.37 5.07 8.82
N VAL A 19 -0.05 5.03 8.70
CA VAL A 19 0.68 4.33 7.63
C VAL A 19 1.43 3.17 8.25
N ALA A 20 0.88 1.96 8.09
CA ALA A 20 1.47 0.71 8.56
C ALA A 20 2.53 0.23 7.57
N GLY A 21 3.75 -0.03 8.04
CA GLY A 21 4.91 -0.30 7.17
C GLY A 21 5.44 0.97 6.52
N GLY A 22 5.38 2.09 7.25
CA GLY A 22 5.85 3.40 6.77
C GLY A 22 7.35 3.62 6.88
N GLY A 23 8.09 2.68 7.47
CA GLY A 23 9.57 2.66 7.46
C GLY A 23 10.13 2.18 6.13
N ALA A 24 11.40 2.50 5.87
CA ALA A 24 12.15 1.96 4.74
C ALA A 24 13.65 2.00 5.05
N ALA A 25 14.42 1.04 4.51
CA ALA A 25 15.86 0.99 4.76
C ALA A 25 16.57 2.23 4.18
N GLY A 26 17.47 2.82 4.97
CA GLY A 26 18.19 4.03 4.63
C GLY A 26 17.25 5.18 4.25
N ASP A 27 17.66 6.00 3.27
CA ASP A 27 16.87 7.09 2.71
C ASP A 27 16.03 6.68 1.50
N GLY A 28 15.96 5.36 1.21
CA GLY A 28 15.18 4.85 0.11
C GLY A 28 13.67 5.04 0.29
N ILE A 29 12.96 5.15 -0.83
CA ILE A 29 11.52 5.36 -0.84
C ILE A 29 10.81 4.03 -1.07
N GLY A 30 10.32 3.44 0.04
CA GLY A 30 9.36 2.34 0.00
C GLY A 30 7.94 2.85 -0.24
N ASN A 31 7.01 1.96 -0.54
CA ASN A 31 5.61 2.33 -0.83
C ASN A 31 4.99 3.12 0.33
N GLY A 32 5.10 2.60 1.58
CA GLY A 32 4.54 3.26 2.76
C GLY A 32 5.22 4.59 3.06
N ARG A 33 6.56 4.69 2.95
CA ARG A 33 7.24 5.98 3.10
C ARG A 33 6.81 6.98 2.04
N GLY A 34 6.68 6.57 0.77
CA GLY A 34 6.18 7.43 -0.31
C GLY A 34 4.76 7.92 -0.04
N ALA A 35 3.87 7.04 0.40
CA ALA A 35 2.51 7.41 0.80
C ALA A 35 2.49 8.41 1.96
N ALA A 36 3.28 8.15 3.02
CA ALA A 36 3.38 9.00 4.20
C ALA A 36 3.85 10.43 3.85
N LEU A 37 4.92 10.55 3.06
CA LEU A 37 5.44 11.85 2.60
C LEU A 37 4.40 12.61 1.77
N LEU A 38 3.74 11.95 0.82
CA LEU A 38 2.74 12.59 -0.04
C LEU A 38 1.48 13.00 0.75
N LEU A 39 1.05 12.21 1.73
CA LEU A 39 -0.04 12.58 2.64
C LEU A 39 0.34 13.79 3.49
N ALA A 40 1.54 13.80 4.07
CA ALA A 40 2.04 14.92 4.88
C ALA A 40 2.14 16.21 4.07
N ARG A 41 2.67 16.15 2.84
CA ARG A 41 2.69 17.29 1.90
C ARG A 41 1.31 17.83 1.55
N SER A 42 0.26 17.00 1.69
CA SER A 42 -1.14 17.39 1.51
C SER A 42 -1.79 17.89 2.80
N GLY A 43 -1.02 18.15 3.86
CA GLY A 43 -1.49 18.65 5.15
C GLY A 43 -2.11 17.61 6.07
N THR A 44 -1.97 16.30 5.76
CA THR A 44 -2.40 15.21 6.64
C THR A 44 -1.36 15.00 7.75
N LYS A 45 -1.81 14.83 9.00
CA LYS A 45 -0.97 14.40 10.11
C LYS A 45 -0.79 12.88 10.03
N VAL A 46 0.44 12.38 10.12
CA VAL A 46 0.71 10.98 9.86
C VAL A 46 1.33 10.27 11.07
N LEU A 47 0.72 9.16 11.49
CA LEU A 47 1.37 8.19 12.38
C LEU A 47 2.06 7.12 11.55
N ILE A 48 3.39 7.12 11.59
CA ILE A 48 4.22 6.11 10.95
C ILE A 48 4.35 4.91 11.86
N VAL A 49 3.98 3.72 11.36
CA VAL A 49 4.09 2.49 12.13
C VAL A 49 5.03 1.52 11.43
N ASP A 50 6.02 1.06 12.17
CA ASP A 50 6.95 0.01 11.74
C ASP A 50 7.42 -0.78 12.96
N ARG A 51 7.80 -2.05 12.78
CA ARG A 51 8.40 -2.84 13.85
C ARG A 51 9.81 -2.36 14.23
N ASP A 52 10.51 -1.76 13.25
CA ASP A 52 11.81 -1.11 13.49
C ASP A 52 11.59 0.38 13.77
N PRO A 53 11.79 0.81 15.05
CA PRO A 53 11.58 2.20 15.42
C PRO A 53 12.51 3.18 14.69
N LYS A 54 13.72 2.76 14.29
CA LYS A 54 14.67 3.61 13.58
C LYS A 54 14.17 3.93 12.18
N LEU A 55 13.58 2.95 11.50
CA LEU A 55 13.03 3.15 10.14
C LEU A 55 11.79 4.05 10.18
N ALA A 56 10.93 3.89 11.19
CA ALA A 56 9.78 4.75 11.40
C ALA A 56 10.18 6.19 11.75
N ALA A 57 11.12 6.36 12.69
CA ALA A 57 11.66 7.66 13.09
C ALA A 57 12.27 8.40 11.90
N ARG A 58 13.03 7.70 11.04
CA ARG A 58 13.63 8.31 9.85
C ARG A 58 12.57 8.90 8.89
N THR A 59 11.43 8.23 8.73
CA THR A 59 10.33 8.76 7.91
C THR A 59 9.72 10.01 8.55
N VAL A 60 9.59 10.04 9.88
CA VAL A 60 9.11 11.23 10.61
C VAL A 60 10.08 12.41 10.44
N GLU A 61 11.39 12.18 10.54
CA GLU A 61 12.41 13.21 10.29
C GLU A 61 12.27 13.84 8.90
N LEU A 62 12.09 12.99 7.86
CA LEU A 62 11.90 13.49 6.49
C LEU A 62 10.63 14.34 6.35
N ILE A 63 9.52 13.91 6.96
CA ILE A 63 8.27 14.67 6.95
C ILE A 63 8.43 16.01 7.69
N THR A 64 9.05 15.98 8.85
CA THR A 64 9.25 17.18 9.69
C THR A 64 10.19 18.18 9.02
N ALA A 65 11.23 17.71 8.35
CA ALA A 65 12.15 18.57 7.59
C ALA A 65 11.45 19.33 6.45
N GLU A 66 10.36 18.78 5.91
CA GLU A 66 9.51 19.45 4.92
C GLU A 66 8.37 20.30 5.56
N GLY A 67 8.35 20.45 6.89
CA GLY A 67 7.30 21.19 7.61
C GLY A 67 6.01 20.44 7.84
N GLY A 68 5.94 19.15 7.53
CA GLY A 68 4.79 18.28 7.79
C GLY A 68 4.68 17.89 9.27
N THR A 69 3.53 17.33 9.64
CA THR A 69 3.26 16.82 10.99
C THR A 69 3.23 15.30 10.99
N ALA A 70 4.14 14.68 11.72
CA ALA A 70 4.17 13.22 11.87
C ALA A 70 4.65 12.81 13.26
N ALA A 71 4.28 11.59 13.64
CA ALA A 71 4.83 10.88 14.79
C ALA A 71 5.07 9.42 14.39
N TRP A 72 5.84 8.68 15.18
CA TRP A 72 6.02 7.26 14.95
C TRP A 72 5.56 6.43 16.15
N HIS A 73 5.22 5.18 15.87
CA HIS A 73 4.88 4.15 16.84
C HIS A 73 5.53 2.83 16.41
N SER A 74 6.24 2.17 17.32
CA SER A 74 6.83 0.86 17.03
C SER A 74 5.86 -0.24 17.42
N ALA A 75 5.51 -1.11 16.47
CA ALA A 75 4.59 -2.21 16.71
C ALA A 75 4.87 -3.41 15.78
N ASP A 76 4.76 -4.63 16.32
CA ASP A 76 4.55 -5.83 15.51
C ASP A 76 3.05 -5.96 15.23
N LEU A 77 2.65 -5.61 14.02
CA LEU A 77 1.26 -5.61 13.61
C LEU A 77 0.67 -7.01 13.36
N THR A 78 1.45 -8.07 13.54
CA THR A 78 0.92 -9.44 13.64
C THR A 78 0.32 -9.73 15.02
N ASN A 79 0.49 -8.82 15.98
CA ASN A 79 -0.07 -8.88 17.32
C ASN A 79 -1.29 -7.96 17.44
N GLU A 80 -2.44 -8.53 17.75
CA GLU A 80 -3.72 -7.81 17.84
C GLU A 80 -3.68 -6.66 18.87
N VAL A 81 -3.05 -6.89 20.04
CA VAL A 81 -2.96 -5.89 21.10
C VAL A 81 -2.17 -4.68 20.62
N GLN A 82 -1.05 -4.90 19.94
CA GLN A 82 -0.23 -3.82 19.40
C GLN A 82 -0.94 -3.05 18.27
N CYS A 83 -1.81 -3.71 17.48
CA CYS A 83 -2.65 -3.03 16.51
C CYS A 83 -3.68 -2.11 17.19
N ARG A 84 -4.33 -2.57 18.27
CA ARG A 84 -5.23 -1.74 19.07
C ARG A 84 -4.49 -0.53 19.66
N ASP A 85 -3.32 -0.75 20.24
CA ASP A 85 -2.50 0.28 20.86
C ASP A 85 -1.97 1.30 19.81
N THR A 86 -1.72 0.85 18.59
CA THR A 86 -1.42 1.72 17.44
C THR A 86 -2.56 2.71 17.14
N VAL A 87 -3.80 2.23 17.09
CA VAL A 87 -4.97 3.10 16.89
C VAL A 87 -5.13 4.06 18.05
N THR A 88 -4.98 3.59 19.29
CA THR A 88 -5.01 4.44 20.50
C THR A 88 -3.93 5.53 20.42
N SER A 89 -2.70 5.18 20.03
CA SER A 89 -1.61 6.15 19.85
C SER A 89 -1.94 7.26 18.84
N ALA A 90 -2.66 6.95 17.75
CA ALA A 90 -3.10 7.97 16.80
C ALA A 90 -4.13 8.92 17.43
N LEU A 91 -5.09 8.37 18.18
CA LEU A 91 -6.11 9.15 18.86
C LEU A 91 -5.52 10.05 19.97
N ASP A 92 -4.61 9.53 20.78
CA ASP A 92 -3.96 10.29 21.86
C ASP A 92 -3.12 11.45 21.33
N ARG A 93 -2.44 11.25 20.18
CA ARG A 93 -1.55 12.26 19.61
C ARG A 93 -2.26 13.30 18.78
N PHE A 94 -3.30 12.90 18.03
CA PHE A 94 -3.91 13.75 17.00
C PHE A 94 -5.41 13.97 17.20
N GLY A 95 -6.06 13.27 18.15
CA GLY A 95 -7.46 13.44 18.53
C GLY A 95 -8.48 12.80 17.58
N ARG A 96 -8.03 12.24 16.45
CA ARG A 96 -8.91 11.64 15.45
C ARG A 96 -8.18 10.60 14.58
N LEU A 97 -8.95 9.83 13.82
CA LEU A 97 -8.45 8.98 12.76
C LEU A 97 -9.37 9.09 11.54
N ASP A 98 -8.79 9.34 10.36
CA ASP A 98 -9.51 9.44 9.10
C ASP A 98 -9.10 8.36 8.10
N PHE A 99 -7.82 7.95 8.11
CA PHE A 99 -7.25 7.09 7.07
C PHE A 99 -6.38 5.97 7.63
N LEU A 100 -6.45 4.80 6.97
CA LEU A 100 -5.48 3.70 7.12
C LEU A 100 -4.83 3.41 5.78
N ASP A 101 -3.50 3.30 5.77
CA ASP A 101 -2.71 2.77 4.66
C ASP A 101 -1.93 1.55 5.14
N ASN A 102 -2.34 0.37 4.68
CA ASN A 102 -1.83 -0.93 5.11
C ASN A 102 -0.76 -1.45 4.12
N ASN A 103 0.52 -1.14 4.37
CA ASN A 103 1.66 -1.48 3.50
C ASN A 103 2.53 -2.64 4.01
N VAL A 104 2.26 -3.19 5.20
CA VAL A 104 3.08 -4.27 5.76
C VAL A 104 3.02 -5.51 4.88
N GLY A 105 4.17 -6.14 4.66
CA GLY A 105 4.21 -7.40 3.95
C GLY A 105 5.62 -7.97 3.80
N ILE A 106 5.68 -9.28 3.61
CA ILE A 106 6.88 -10.05 3.28
C ILE A 106 6.57 -10.97 2.11
N SER A 107 7.61 -11.46 1.43
CA SER A 107 7.48 -12.38 0.30
C SER A 107 8.21 -13.69 0.58
N SER A 108 7.77 -14.79 -0.07
CA SER A 108 8.53 -16.02 -0.25
C SER A 108 8.69 -16.30 -1.74
N ARG A 109 9.58 -17.24 -2.09
CA ARG A 109 9.81 -17.64 -3.49
C ARG A 109 9.83 -19.16 -3.57
N ALA A 110 8.62 -19.75 -3.63
CA ALA A 110 8.46 -21.19 -3.75
C ALA A 110 7.19 -21.53 -4.55
N SER A 111 7.16 -22.71 -5.16
CA SER A 111 5.93 -23.34 -5.65
C SER A 111 5.20 -24.00 -4.48
N VAL A 112 3.97 -24.47 -4.70
CA VAL A 112 3.18 -25.15 -3.66
C VAL A 112 3.86 -26.42 -3.11
N VAL A 113 4.70 -27.06 -3.90
CA VAL A 113 5.43 -28.28 -3.48
C VAL A 113 6.70 -27.95 -2.70
N GLU A 114 7.32 -26.79 -3.00
CA GLU A 114 8.58 -26.37 -2.40
C GLU A 114 8.39 -25.47 -1.17
N GLU A 115 7.18 -24.89 -0.98
CA GLU A 115 6.93 -23.95 0.12
C GLU A 115 6.96 -24.68 1.46
N ASP A 116 7.78 -24.17 2.37
CA ASP A 116 7.83 -24.65 3.74
C ASP A 116 6.58 -24.21 4.52
N PRO A 117 5.93 -25.11 5.31
CA PRO A 117 4.71 -24.77 6.04
C PRO A 117 4.87 -23.59 7.02
N ASP A 118 5.99 -23.44 7.71
CA ASP A 118 6.21 -22.33 8.63
C ASP A 118 6.35 -21.01 7.87
N THR A 119 7.05 -21.05 6.74
CA THR A 119 7.16 -19.91 5.81
C THR A 119 5.78 -19.53 5.25
N TRP A 120 4.97 -20.52 4.85
CA TRP A 120 3.59 -20.30 4.42
C TRP A 120 2.79 -19.56 5.48
N HIS A 121 2.74 -20.08 6.70
CA HIS A 121 2.00 -19.47 7.82
C HIS A 121 2.51 -18.06 8.11
N ARG A 122 3.84 -17.88 8.12
CA ARG A 122 4.45 -16.58 8.38
C ARG A 122 4.10 -15.55 7.30
N VAL A 123 4.10 -15.94 6.02
CA VAL A 123 3.73 -15.05 4.91
C VAL A 123 2.26 -14.66 4.99
N ILE A 124 1.37 -15.61 5.23
CA ILE A 124 -0.06 -15.33 5.41
C ILE A 124 -0.26 -14.37 6.60
N GLN A 125 0.29 -14.69 7.75
CA GLN A 125 0.18 -13.90 8.97
C GLN A 125 0.64 -12.45 8.77
N VAL A 126 1.85 -12.24 8.27
CA VAL A 126 2.42 -10.88 8.15
C VAL A 126 1.74 -10.03 7.10
N ASN A 127 1.20 -10.64 6.03
CA ASN A 127 0.54 -9.89 4.98
C ASN A 127 -0.95 -9.62 5.24
N LEU A 128 -1.64 -10.45 6.05
CA LEU A 128 -3.09 -10.39 6.17
C LEU A 128 -3.56 -9.92 7.55
N ASP A 129 -3.00 -10.47 8.65
CA ASP A 129 -3.44 -10.15 10.01
C ASP A 129 -3.35 -8.65 10.34
N PRO A 130 -2.28 -7.90 9.95
CA PRO A 130 -2.21 -6.48 10.21
C PRO A 130 -3.39 -5.69 9.62
N ILE A 131 -3.84 -6.05 8.41
CA ILE A 131 -4.98 -5.40 7.75
C ILE A 131 -6.25 -5.65 8.53
N PHE A 132 -6.48 -6.90 8.93
CA PHE A 132 -7.66 -7.26 9.73
C PHE A 132 -7.66 -6.57 11.09
N PHE A 133 -6.58 -6.66 11.86
CA PHE A 133 -6.52 -6.09 13.20
C PHE A 133 -6.57 -4.56 13.21
N LEU A 134 -5.80 -3.88 12.35
CA LEU A 134 -5.85 -2.42 12.27
C LEU A 134 -7.23 -1.93 11.84
N SER A 135 -7.90 -2.62 10.91
CA SER A 135 -9.24 -2.24 10.48
C SER A 135 -10.29 -2.51 11.57
N LYS A 136 -10.16 -3.61 12.31
CA LYS A 136 -11.04 -3.95 13.46
C LYS A 136 -11.10 -2.83 14.50
N TYR A 137 -9.98 -2.20 14.79
CA TYR A 137 -9.91 -1.10 15.76
C TYR A 137 -10.01 0.28 15.10
N GLY A 138 -9.53 0.42 13.88
CA GLY A 138 -9.50 1.69 13.14
C GLY A 138 -10.88 2.13 12.66
N ILE A 139 -11.70 1.21 12.16
CA ILE A 139 -13.05 1.55 11.66
C ILE A 139 -13.92 2.18 12.75
N PRO A 140 -14.09 1.57 13.94
CA PRO A 140 -14.83 2.22 15.02
C PRO A 140 -14.25 3.58 15.45
N ALA A 141 -12.92 3.73 15.43
CA ALA A 141 -12.27 4.98 15.73
C ALA A 141 -12.57 6.07 14.68
N MET A 142 -12.52 5.72 13.38
CA MET A 142 -12.91 6.63 12.29
C MET A 142 -14.35 7.09 12.41
N ILE A 143 -15.28 6.16 12.62
CA ILE A 143 -16.71 6.48 12.80
C ILE A 143 -16.90 7.44 13.97
N LYS A 144 -16.29 7.15 15.12
CA LYS A 144 -16.44 7.94 16.35
C LYS A 144 -15.84 9.35 16.24
N THR A 145 -14.69 9.49 15.56
CA THR A 145 -13.89 10.74 15.63
C THR A 145 -13.97 11.58 14.35
N ALA A 146 -14.29 10.96 13.22
CA ALA A 146 -14.34 11.62 11.92
C ALA A 146 -15.71 11.49 11.23
N GLY A 147 -16.60 10.59 11.68
CA GLY A 147 -17.91 10.32 11.08
C GLY A 147 -17.84 9.57 9.73
N ARG A 148 -16.64 9.36 9.21
CA ARG A 148 -16.34 8.68 7.93
C ARG A 148 -14.87 8.31 7.89
N GLY A 149 -14.44 7.51 6.89
CA GLY A 149 -13.04 7.19 6.72
C GLY A 149 -12.70 6.56 5.38
N ALA A 150 -11.40 6.40 5.13
CA ALA A 150 -10.94 5.64 3.97
C ALA A 150 -9.74 4.75 4.32
N ILE A 151 -9.75 3.55 3.76
CA ILE A 151 -8.71 2.54 3.96
C ILE A 151 -8.14 2.15 2.60
N VAL A 152 -6.82 2.07 2.50
CA VAL A 152 -6.12 1.50 1.34
C VAL A 152 -5.28 0.32 1.81
N ASN A 153 -5.49 -0.82 1.16
CA ASN A 153 -4.72 -2.05 1.40
C ASN A 153 -3.75 -2.29 0.24
N ILE A 154 -2.51 -2.67 0.53
CA ILE A 154 -1.52 -2.93 -0.51
C ILE A 154 -1.45 -4.42 -0.83
N SER A 155 -1.99 -4.77 -2.00
CA SER A 155 -1.85 -6.09 -2.61
C SER A 155 -0.58 -6.16 -3.49
N SER A 156 -0.66 -6.81 -4.63
CA SER A 156 0.38 -6.92 -5.66
C SER A 156 -0.23 -7.44 -6.97
N ILE A 157 0.37 -7.12 -8.12
CA ILE A 157 0.01 -7.80 -9.37
C ILE A 157 0.24 -9.31 -9.31
N SER A 158 1.04 -9.81 -8.34
CA SER A 158 1.18 -11.26 -8.12
C SER A 158 -0.15 -11.95 -7.80
N ALA A 159 -1.13 -11.23 -7.23
CA ALA A 159 -2.48 -11.74 -6.97
C ALA A 159 -3.27 -12.05 -8.24
N ILE A 160 -2.98 -11.37 -9.35
CA ILE A 160 -3.69 -11.49 -10.65
C ILE A 160 -2.80 -12.07 -11.76
N ARG A 161 -1.49 -12.00 -11.62
CA ARG A 161 -0.48 -12.56 -12.55
C ARG A 161 0.61 -13.28 -11.74
N PRO A 162 0.33 -14.47 -11.21
CA PRO A 162 1.22 -15.20 -10.31
C PRO A 162 2.46 -15.75 -11.02
N ARG A 163 3.57 -15.90 -10.26
CA ARG A 163 4.80 -16.55 -10.72
C ARG A 163 5.64 -17.06 -9.56
N ARG A 164 5.65 -18.37 -9.28
CA ARG A 164 6.48 -19.01 -8.22
C ARG A 164 6.58 -18.23 -6.90
N LEU A 165 5.44 -17.74 -6.40
CA LEU A 165 5.30 -16.96 -5.18
C LEU A 165 4.03 -17.43 -4.45
N THR A 166 3.86 -18.75 -4.23
CA THR A 166 2.58 -19.35 -3.84
C THR A 166 1.98 -18.70 -2.60
N ALA A 167 2.69 -18.69 -1.47
CA ALA A 167 2.18 -18.10 -0.23
C ALA A 167 1.90 -16.59 -0.39
N TYR A 168 2.82 -15.86 -1.02
CA TYR A 168 2.66 -14.43 -1.24
C TYR A 168 1.47 -14.10 -2.16
N THR A 169 1.34 -14.84 -3.28
CA THR A 169 0.20 -14.69 -4.20
C THR A 169 -1.12 -14.93 -3.47
N THR A 170 -1.20 -15.98 -2.67
CA THR A 170 -2.39 -16.32 -1.88
C THR A 170 -2.73 -15.20 -0.90
N ALA A 171 -1.75 -14.72 -0.12
CA ALA A 171 -1.96 -13.61 0.80
C ALA A 171 -2.42 -12.33 0.08
N LYS A 172 -1.77 -11.98 -1.03
CA LYS A 172 -2.13 -10.77 -1.80
C LYS A 172 -3.48 -10.91 -2.53
N GLY A 173 -3.89 -12.12 -2.91
CA GLY A 173 -5.25 -12.42 -3.39
C GLY A 173 -6.29 -12.27 -2.29
N ALA A 174 -6.00 -12.79 -1.09
CA ALA A 174 -6.87 -12.65 0.08
C ALA A 174 -7.11 -11.18 0.47
N ILE A 175 -6.10 -10.32 0.34
CA ILE A 175 -6.24 -8.86 0.56
C ILE A 175 -7.28 -8.25 -0.37
N ILE A 176 -7.33 -8.65 -1.65
CA ILE A 176 -8.35 -8.17 -2.60
C ILE A 176 -9.76 -8.59 -2.15
N ALA A 177 -9.92 -9.84 -1.72
CA ALA A 177 -11.20 -10.34 -1.21
C ALA A 177 -11.62 -9.61 0.08
N LEU A 178 -10.70 -9.47 1.05
CA LEU A 178 -10.94 -8.75 2.31
C LEU A 178 -11.32 -7.28 2.05
N THR A 179 -10.65 -6.61 1.11
CA THR A 179 -10.97 -5.23 0.71
C THR A 179 -12.43 -5.11 0.26
N ARG A 180 -12.91 -6.04 -0.56
CA ARG A 180 -14.30 -6.04 -1.06
C ARG A 180 -15.31 -6.31 0.06
N ALA A 181 -15.03 -7.27 0.94
CA ALA A 181 -15.87 -7.55 2.09
C ALA A 181 -16.00 -6.31 2.98
N MET A 182 -14.88 -5.73 3.41
CA MET A 182 -14.88 -4.52 4.24
C MET A 182 -15.58 -3.34 3.55
N ALA A 183 -15.43 -3.19 2.23
CA ALA A 183 -16.06 -2.11 1.48
C ALA A 183 -17.60 -2.23 1.51
N VAL A 184 -18.14 -3.43 1.41
CA VAL A 184 -19.60 -3.67 1.47
C VAL A 184 -20.11 -3.53 2.90
N ASP A 185 -19.41 -4.14 3.85
CA ASP A 185 -19.86 -4.21 5.25
C ASP A 185 -19.91 -2.82 5.91
N HIS A 186 -18.96 -1.93 5.56
CA HIS A 186 -18.78 -0.64 6.22
C HIS A 186 -19.15 0.59 5.37
N ALA A 187 -19.66 0.39 4.15
CA ALA A 187 -20.16 1.51 3.32
C ALA A 187 -21.31 2.29 4.00
N PRO A 188 -22.29 1.64 4.69
CA PRO A 188 -23.35 2.35 5.40
C PRO A 188 -22.83 3.31 6.49
N GLU A 189 -21.65 3.05 7.02
CA GLU A 189 -20.98 3.85 8.05
C GLU A 189 -20.06 4.94 7.46
N GLY A 190 -20.08 5.11 6.12
CA GLY A 190 -19.26 6.12 5.44
C GLY A 190 -17.78 5.73 5.29
N ILE A 191 -17.45 4.45 5.41
CA ILE A 191 -16.08 3.94 5.24
C ILE A 191 -15.89 3.44 3.81
N ARG A 192 -14.89 3.96 3.11
CA ARG A 192 -14.43 3.45 1.81
C ARG A 192 -13.20 2.57 2.00
N VAL A 193 -13.18 1.43 1.33
CA VAL A 193 -12.02 0.50 1.38
C VAL A 193 -11.61 0.15 -0.03
N ASN A 194 -10.36 0.44 -0.40
CA ASN A 194 -9.83 0.13 -1.72
C ASN A 194 -8.48 -0.58 -1.59
N CYS A 195 -8.03 -1.13 -2.70
CA CYS A 195 -6.78 -1.85 -2.80
C CYS A 195 -5.89 -1.24 -3.89
N VAL A 196 -4.59 -1.17 -3.65
CA VAL A 196 -3.59 -0.91 -4.68
C VAL A 196 -2.84 -2.21 -4.95
N ALA A 197 -2.63 -2.55 -6.22
CA ALA A 197 -1.84 -3.69 -6.67
C ALA A 197 -0.59 -3.21 -7.42
N PRO A 198 0.54 -3.01 -6.71
CA PRO A 198 1.80 -2.57 -7.32
C PRO A 198 2.37 -3.61 -8.29
N GLY A 199 3.00 -3.12 -9.35
CA GLY A 199 3.86 -3.88 -10.24
C GLY A 199 5.31 -3.96 -9.77
N PRO A 200 6.27 -4.08 -10.71
CA PRO A 200 7.70 -4.08 -10.41
C PRO A 200 8.18 -2.69 -10.00
N VAL A 201 8.05 -2.35 -8.72
CA VAL A 201 8.52 -1.08 -8.15
C VAL A 201 9.93 -1.22 -7.57
N TYR A 202 10.79 -0.22 -7.82
CA TYR A 202 12.14 -0.14 -7.27
C TYR A 202 12.10 0.46 -5.86
N THR A 203 12.17 -0.40 -4.87
CA THR A 203 12.07 -0.04 -3.45
C THR A 203 13.17 -0.71 -2.63
N PRO A 204 13.49 -0.22 -1.43
CA PRO A 204 14.48 -0.85 -0.55
C PRO A 204 14.26 -2.34 -0.33
N MET A 205 13.03 -2.80 -0.20
CA MET A 205 12.71 -4.23 -0.08
C MET A 205 13.22 -5.04 -1.28
N VAL A 206 13.28 -4.44 -2.46
CA VAL A 206 13.65 -5.13 -3.71
C VAL A 206 15.16 -5.13 -3.92
N TYR A 207 15.85 -4.03 -3.58
CA TYR A 207 17.29 -3.90 -3.85
C TYR A 207 18.20 -4.12 -2.65
N ALA A 208 17.67 -4.28 -1.42
CA ALA A 208 18.49 -4.50 -0.21
C ALA A 208 19.38 -5.75 -0.27
N GLY A 209 18.99 -6.78 -1.03
CA GLY A 209 19.79 -7.97 -1.29
C GLY A 209 20.79 -7.84 -2.45
N GLY A 210 20.93 -6.64 -3.02
CA GLY A 210 21.68 -6.38 -4.23
C GLY A 210 20.83 -6.61 -5.50
N MET A 211 21.02 -5.74 -6.49
CA MET A 211 20.37 -5.85 -7.80
C MET A 211 21.38 -5.44 -8.87
N THR A 212 21.59 -6.31 -9.87
CA THR A 212 22.44 -5.98 -11.02
C THR A 212 21.74 -5.00 -11.96
N ASP A 213 22.50 -4.21 -12.71
CA ASP A 213 21.96 -3.30 -13.73
C ASP A 213 21.12 -4.02 -14.77
N ASN A 214 21.53 -5.23 -15.18
CA ASN A 214 20.76 -6.06 -16.09
C ASN A 214 19.41 -6.48 -15.50
N ALA A 215 19.35 -6.90 -14.23
CA ALA A 215 18.09 -7.25 -13.56
C ALA A 215 17.17 -6.02 -13.43
N ARG A 216 17.74 -4.85 -13.20
CA ARG A 216 17.00 -3.58 -13.16
C ARG A 216 16.45 -3.21 -14.54
N ASP A 217 17.27 -3.32 -15.60
CA ASP A 217 16.83 -3.03 -16.96
C ASP A 217 15.73 -4.00 -17.43
N GLN A 218 15.82 -5.30 -17.10
CA GLN A 218 14.76 -6.27 -17.35
C GLN A 218 13.43 -5.87 -16.68
N ARG A 219 13.47 -5.35 -15.46
CA ARG A 219 12.28 -4.88 -14.75
C ARG A 219 11.67 -3.66 -15.45
N ARG A 220 12.50 -2.71 -15.87
CA ARG A 220 12.08 -1.54 -16.63
C ARG A 220 11.42 -1.93 -17.96
N ARG A 221 12.04 -2.85 -18.73
CA ARG A 221 11.51 -3.36 -20.01
C ARG A 221 10.26 -4.22 -19.85
N ALA A 222 9.99 -4.76 -18.66
CA ALA A 222 8.76 -5.50 -18.41
C ALA A 222 7.52 -4.59 -18.42
N SER A 223 7.71 -3.28 -18.26
CA SER A 223 6.63 -2.28 -18.35
C SER A 223 6.49 -1.78 -19.80
N PRO A 224 5.29 -1.83 -20.39
CA PRO A 224 5.02 -1.19 -21.70
C PRO A 224 5.36 0.30 -21.74
N LEU A 225 5.31 1.00 -20.60
CA LEU A 225 5.73 2.40 -20.50
C LEU A 225 7.27 2.56 -20.60
N GLY A 226 8.05 1.49 -20.51
CA GLY A 226 9.50 1.53 -20.55
C GLY A 226 10.18 2.19 -19.36
N ILE A 227 9.44 2.39 -18.26
CA ILE A 227 9.92 2.97 -17.01
C ILE A 227 9.83 1.95 -15.87
N GLU A 228 10.61 2.17 -14.82
CA GLU A 228 10.49 1.43 -13.57
C GLU A 228 9.66 2.24 -12.58
N GLY A 229 8.65 1.60 -11.98
CA GLY A 229 7.86 2.23 -10.93
C GLY A 229 8.68 2.46 -9.65
N THR A 230 8.26 3.39 -8.84
CA THR A 230 8.87 3.79 -7.57
C THR A 230 7.85 3.80 -6.44
N GLY A 231 8.32 3.92 -5.20
CA GLY A 231 7.42 4.12 -4.05
C GLY A 231 6.56 5.37 -4.14
N TRP A 232 6.99 6.37 -4.93
CA TRP A 232 6.19 7.58 -5.19
C TRP A 232 4.96 7.31 -6.02
N ASP A 233 5.04 6.43 -7.02
CA ASP A 233 3.91 6.07 -7.88
C ASP A 233 2.82 5.37 -7.07
N ILE A 234 3.24 4.48 -6.16
CA ILE A 234 2.32 3.79 -5.25
C ILE A 234 1.74 4.76 -4.22
N GLY A 235 2.58 5.61 -3.62
CA GLY A 235 2.15 6.65 -2.69
C GLY A 235 1.15 7.63 -3.32
N GLY A 236 1.33 7.98 -4.60
CA GLY A 236 0.40 8.81 -5.37
C GLY A 236 -0.99 8.16 -5.48
N ALA A 237 -1.03 6.86 -5.80
CA ALA A 237 -2.27 6.10 -5.87
C ALA A 237 -2.97 5.97 -4.50
N VAL A 238 -2.20 5.72 -3.43
CA VAL A 238 -2.71 5.70 -2.05
C VAL A 238 -3.33 7.05 -1.69
N ARG A 239 -2.60 8.15 -1.89
CA ARG A 239 -3.09 9.50 -1.61
C ARG A 239 -4.38 9.80 -2.36
N PHE A 240 -4.48 9.45 -3.65
CA PHE A 240 -5.70 9.62 -4.43
C PHE A 240 -6.87 8.83 -3.85
N LEU A 241 -6.68 7.54 -3.56
CA LEU A 241 -7.75 6.69 -3.04
C LEU A 241 -8.21 7.08 -1.63
N LEU A 242 -7.35 7.68 -0.81
CA LEU A 242 -7.72 8.23 0.50
C LEU A 242 -8.45 9.57 0.39
N SER A 243 -8.23 10.35 -0.66
CA SER A 243 -8.80 11.69 -0.86
C SER A 243 -10.29 11.70 -1.19
N ASP A 244 -10.92 12.88 -1.11
CA ASP A 244 -12.31 13.10 -1.51
C ASP A 244 -12.48 13.05 -3.04
N HIS A 245 -11.41 13.14 -3.84
CA HIS A 245 -11.47 12.88 -5.28
C HIS A 245 -11.88 11.43 -5.59
N ALA A 246 -11.63 10.48 -4.67
CA ALA A 246 -12.07 9.09 -4.76
C ALA A 246 -13.38 8.81 -3.98
N ARG A 247 -14.20 9.83 -3.68
CA ARG A 247 -15.40 9.69 -2.82
C ARG A 247 -16.43 8.67 -3.33
N TYR A 248 -16.43 8.36 -4.61
CA TYR A 248 -17.35 7.38 -5.22
C TYR A 248 -16.65 6.08 -5.62
N ILE A 249 -15.46 5.81 -5.06
CA ILE A 249 -14.64 4.62 -5.31
C ILE A 249 -14.52 3.83 -4.00
N THR A 250 -15.09 2.62 -3.99
CA THR A 250 -14.93 1.64 -2.90
C THR A 250 -14.94 0.21 -3.44
N GLY A 251 -14.28 -0.72 -2.78
CA GLY A 251 -14.17 -2.13 -3.17
C GLY A 251 -13.29 -2.38 -4.41
N GLN A 252 -12.58 -1.36 -4.91
CA GLN A 252 -11.82 -1.46 -6.14
C GLN A 252 -10.37 -1.85 -5.90
N THR A 253 -9.78 -2.51 -6.89
CA THR A 253 -8.34 -2.77 -6.95
C THR A 253 -7.75 -1.94 -8.07
N LEU A 254 -6.95 -0.93 -7.71
CA LEU A 254 -6.21 -0.11 -8.65
C LEU A 254 -4.84 -0.74 -8.92
N VAL A 255 -4.64 -1.22 -10.14
CA VAL A 255 -3.36 -1.75 -10.59
C VAL A 255 -2.43 -0.59 -10.96
N VAL A 256 -1.23 -0.55 -10.36
CA VAL A 256 -0.21 0.47 -10.59
C VAL A 256 1.09 -0.23 -10.97
N ASP A 257 1.23 -0.59 -12.24
CA ASP A 257 2.26 -1.51 -12.71
C ASP A 257 2.90 -1.14 -14.06
N GLY A 258 2.58 0.02 -14.61
CA GLY A 258 3.05 0.46 -15.92
C GLY A 258 2.57 -0.43 -17.07
N GLY A 259 1.48 -1.19 -16.88
CA GLY A 259 0.88 -2.07 -17.88
C GLY A 259 1.43 -3.51 -17.90
N VAL A 260 2.31 -3.86 -16.96
CA VAL A 260 2.93 -5.22 -16.92
C VAL A 260 1.89 -6.35 -16.88
N SER A 261 0.79 -6.17 -16.13
CA SER A 261 -0.20 -7.24 -15.95
C SER A 261 -1.07 -7.51 -17.17
N ILE A 262 -1.18 -6.56 -18.09
CA ILE A 262 -2.01 -6.67 -19.31
C ILE A 262 -1.22 -6.99 -20.58
N MET A 263 0.11 -7.05 -20.48
CA MET A 263 0.97 -7.33 -21.62
C MET A 263 0.98 -8.83 -21.96
N SER A 264 0.72 -9.17 -23.22
CA SER A 264 0.95 -10.51 -23.74
C SER A 264 2.45 -10.80 -23.83
N PRO A 265 2.89 -12.07 -23.78
CA PRO A 265 4.27 -12.41 -24.12
C PRO A 265 4.63 -11.86 -25.50
N ASN A 266 5.78 -11.18 -25.61
CA ASN A 266 6.28 -10.70 -26.90
C ASN A 266 6.44 -11.88 -27.86
N ARG A 267 5.78 -11.82 -29.01
CA ARG A 267 6.05 -12.70 -30.15
C ARG A 267 7.15 -12.07 -31.01
N GLU A 268 8.37 -12.06 -30.50
CA GLU A 268 9.53 -11.53 -31.26
C GLU A 268 9.81 -12.31 -32.56
N SER A 269 9.14 -13.47 -32.76
CA SER A 269 9.36 -14.35 -33.95
C SER A 269 8.51 -13.99 -35.15
N GLU A 270 7.50 -13.14 -35.09
CA GLU A 270 6.59 -12.92 -36.23
C GLU A 270 7.06 -11.84 -37.23
N GLU A 271 8.00 -10.96 -36.86
CA GLU A 271 8.51 -9.95 -37.79
C GLU A 271 9.61 -10.50 -38.73
N HIS A 272 10.26 -11.62 -38.35
CA HIS A 272 11.34 -12.21 -39.16
C HIS A 272 10.88 -13.31 -40.15
N ASP A 273 9.65 -13.85 -39.97
CA ASP A 273 9.13 -14.95 -40.79
C ASP A 273 8.10 -14.53 -41.84
N ARG A 274 7.86 -13.23 -42.07
CA ARG A 274 7.07 -12.83 -43.24
C ARG A 274 7.90 -12.93 -44.49
N PRO A 275 7.49 -13.73 -45.47
CA PRO A 275 8.16 -13.73 -46.79
C PRO A 275 8.13 -12.31 -47.33
N LYS A 276 9.28 -11.79 -47.69
CA LYS A 276 9.34 -10.52 -48.44
C LYS A 276 8.60 -10.74 -49.74
N ALA A 277 7.49 -10.05 -49.96
CA ALA A 277 6.72 -10.05 -51.20
C ALA A 277 7.53 -9.46 -52.36
#